data_49007f60063a1ec5c8506b866cf3b3d0
#
_entry.id   49007f60063a1ec5c8506b866cf3b3d0
#
_cell.length_a   1.000
_cell.length_b   1.000
_cell.length_c   1.000
_cell.angle_alpha   90.00
_cell.angle_beta   90.00
_cell.angle_gamma   90.00
#
_symmetry.space_group_name_H-M   'P 1'
#
loop_
_entity.id
_entity.type
_entity.pdbx_description
1 polymer ?
#
loop_
_entity_poly.entity_id
_entity_poly.type
_entity_poly.pdbx_seq_one_letter_code
_entity_poly.pdbx_strand_id
1 'polypeptide(L)'
;MGVGLLLARPMPLRMGALHEVTQATPWDELFIEAEPLPEAGPVAVEVGYRIAPGTDAAFLDTISRMKAPRRRDGATFWRVYKDLGEPSRYVERFIVESWADYLHQRARATMADQALETEVRAFLASGEVVRMSHYIAER
;
A
#
# COMPACT_ATOMS: atom_id res chain seq x y z
N MET A 1 16.85 -17.60 8.72
CA MET A 1 16.90 -17.35 8.68
C MET A 1 16.70 -16.95 8.61
N GLY A 2 16.45 -16.60 8.55
CA GLY A 2 16.24 -16.21 8.49
C GLY A 2 15.78 -15.56 8.34
N VAL A 3 15.88 -15.47 8.48
CA VAL A 3 15.61 -14.83 8.44
C VAL A 3 15.48 -14.26 8.21
N GLY A 4 15.56 -14.16 8.15
CA GLY A 4 15.49 -13.76 7.89
C GLY A 4 15.26 -13.13 7.56
N LEU A 5 15.40 -13.10 7.65
CA LEU A 5 15.25 -12.55 7.47
C LEU A 5 15.09 -11.88 7.21
N LEU A 6 15.14 -11.77 7.26
CA LEU A 6 15.04 -11.13 7.16
C LEU A 6 15.07 -10.36 7.20
N LEU A 7 15.24 -10.08 7.29
CA LEU A 7 15.35 -9.33 7.41
C LEU A 7 15.74 -8.55 7.40
N ALA A 8 16.03 -8.43 7.25
CA ALA A 8 16.33 -7.67 7.33
C ALA A 8 16.48 -6.89 7.08
N ARG A 9 16.59 -6.47 7.00
CA ARG A 9 16.61 -5.52 6.81
C ARG A 9 16.59 -4.51 7.19
N PRO A 10 16.79 -3.81 7.30
CA PRO A 10 16.69 -2.95 7.96
C PRO A 10 16.05 -2.20 8.19
N MET A 11 15.46 -1.87 8.38
CA MET A 11 14.89 -1.11 8.52
C MET A 11 14.90 -0.27 9.03
N PRO A 12 14.95 0.28 8.97
CA PRO A 12 14.94 1.07 9.59
C PRO A 12 14.20 1.42 10.21
N LEU A 13 13.58 1.40 10.54
CA LEU A 13 12.95 1.58 11.09
C LEU A 13 12.52 1.19 11.46
N ARG A 14 12.50 0.81 11.57
CA ARG A 14 12.03 0.44 11.67
C ARG A 14 11.41 0.33 12.23
N MET A 15 10.90 0.19 12.61
CA MET A 15 10.27 0.05 12.95
C MET A 15 10.01 -0.48 13.22
N GLY A 16 9.75 -0.62 13.28
CA GLY A 16 9.48 -1.23 13.31
C GLY A 16 9.25 -1.60 13.44
N ALA A 17 8.97 -1.94 13.89
CA ALA A 17 8.76 -2.42 13.89
C ALA A 17 8.29 -2.90 14.05
N LEU A 18 7.86 -3.27 14.20
CA LEU A 18 7.38 -3.69 14.24
C LEU A 18 7.10 -4.48 14.13
N HIS A 19 6.81 -4.97 14.01
CA HIS A 19 6.50 -5.80 13.69
C HIS A 19 6.42 -6.70 13.54
N GLU A 20 6.31 -7.37 13.58
CA GLU A 20 6.10 -8.22 13.28
C GLU A 20 5.64 -8.89 13.05
N VAL A 21 5.58 -9.43 13.10
CA VAL A 21 5.20 -10.29 13.17
C VAL A 21 4.26 -10.67 12.45
N THR A 22 3.54 -10.73 12.63
CA THR A 22 2.48 -11.10 12.00
C THR A 22 2.04 -10.08 11.24
N GLN A 23 2.60 -9.13 11.25
CA GLN A 23 2.31 -8.16 10.51
C GLN A 23 2.49 -8.58 9.33
N ALA A 24 2.06 -8.85 8.81
CA ALA A 24 2.11 -9.35 7.73
C ALA A 24 2.55 -8.69 6.75
N THR A 25 2.58 -7.68 6.67
CA THR A 25 2.79 -7.14 5.62
C THR A 25 3.92 -6.84 5.33
N PRO A 26 4.30 -7.24 4.49
CA PRO A 26 5.38 -6.83 3.96
C PRO A 26 5.07 -5.60 3.35
N TRP A 27 5.11 -4.64 3.90
CA TRP A 27 5.09 -3.48 3.27
C TRP A 27 6.29 -3.45 2.47
N ASP A 28 6.12 -3.29 1.28
CA ASP A 28 7.19 -3.06 0.45
C ASP A 28 7.88 -1.91 1.02
N GLU A 29 9.08 -1.71 0.71
CA GLU A 29 9.82 -0.72 1.24
C GLU A 29 9.20 0.57 1.17
N LEU A 30 9.07 1.23 2.24
CA LEU A 30 8.52 2.50 2.28
C LEU A 30 9.64 3.44 2.05
N PHE A 31 9.69 4.08 0.96
CA PHE A 31 10.76 5.02 0.71
C PHE A 31 10.37 6.39 1.18
N ILE A 32 10.76 6.73 2.39
CA ILE A 32 10.48 8.03 2.98
C ILE A 32 11.81 8.67 3.34
N GLU A 33 12.13 9.77 2.69
CA GLU A 33 13.39 10.43 2.94
C GLU A 33 13.41 11.08 4.32
N ALA A 34 12.34 11.72 4.72
CA ALA A 34 12.25 12.34 6.03
C ALA A 34 10.85 12.10 6.57
N GLU A 35 10.78 11.48 7.72
CA GLU A 35 9.49 11.13 8.28
C GLU A 35 8.73 12.36 8.74
N PRO A 36 7.47 12.52 8.35
CA PRO A 36 6.69 13.67 8.79
C PRO A 36 6.39 13.62 10.28
N LEU A 37 5.97 14.75 10.82
CA LEU A 37 5.46 14.78 12.18
C LEU A 37 4.16 13.97 12.24
N PRO A 38 3.83 13.38 13.41
CA PRO A 38 2.66 12.53 13.50
C PRO A 38 1.35 13.20 13.10
N GLU A 39 1.21 14.49 13.38
CA GLU A 39 -0.03 15.20 13.07
C GLU A 39 -0.06 15.79 11.67
N ALA A 40 1.02 15.67 10.91
CA ALA A 40 1.07 16.21 9.56
C ALA A 40 0.11 15.45 8.65
N GLY A 41 -0.52 16.16 7.75
CA GLY A 41 -1.48 15.55 6.83
C GLY A 41 -2.32 16.61 6.16
N PRO A 42 -3.31 16.21 5.36
CA PRO A 42 -3.61 14.80 5.00
C PRO A 42 -2.48 14.14 4.24
N VAL A 43 -2.47 12.82 4.31
CA VAL A 43 -1.49 12.01 3.60
C VAL A 43 -2.19 11.31 2.44
N ALA A 44 -1.69 11.48 1.24
CA ALA A 44 -2.20 10.77 0.08
C ALA A 44 -1.23 9.63 -0.24
N VAL A 45 -1.75 8.43 -0.37
CA VAL A 45 -0.97 7.26 -0.69
C VAL A 45 -1.38 6.77 -2.07
N GLU A 46 -0.42 6.49 -2.92
CA GLU A 46 -0.69 5.96 -4.24
C GLU A 46 0.03 4.64 -4.41
N VAL A 47 -0.71 3.64 -4.85
CA VAL A 47 -0.16 2.31 -5.08
C VAL A 47 -0.33 2.01 -6.56
N GLY A 48 0.76 1.89 -7.28
CA GLY A 48 0.74 1.69 -8.73
C GLY A 48 0.90 0.24 -9.10
N TYR A 49 0.09 -0.19 -10.09
CA TYR A 49 0.09 -1.56 -10.58
C TYR A 49 0.19 -1.56 -12.09
N ARG A 50 1.11 -2.33 -12.63
CA ARG A 50 1.10 -2.61 -14.07
C ARG A 50 0.66 -4.05 -14.21
N ILE A 51 -0.54 -4.27 -14.73
CA ILE A 51 -1.13 -5.59 -14.74
C ILE A 51 -0.91 -6.30 -16.06
N ALA A 52 -1.09 -7.60 -16.05
CA ALA A 52 -0.99 -8.39 -17.28
C ALA A 52 -2.08 -7.95 -18.26
N PRO A 53 -1.75 -7.84 -19.55
CA PRO A 53 -2.74 -7.39 -20.53
C PRO A 53 -3.97 -8.30 -20.56
N GLY A 54 -5.12 -7.69 -20.70
CA GLY A 54 -6.37 -8.46 -20.84
C GLY A 54 -7.00 -8.85 -19.53
N THR A 55 -6.43 -8.45 -18.39
CA THR A 55 -6.98 -8.83 -17.08
C THR A 55 -7.66 -7.66 -16.39
N ASP A 56 -7.93 -6.58 -17.11
CA ASP A 56 -8.43 -5.34 -16.50
C ASP A 56 -9.72 -5.53 -15.70
N ALA A 57 -10.70 -6.21 -16.26
CA ALA A 57 -11.99 -6.34 -15.58
C ALA A 57 -11.84 -7.13 -14.28
N ALA A 58 -11.12 -8.24 -14.32
CA ALA A 58 -10.90 -9.06 -13.13
C ALA A 58 -10.08 -8.32 -12.09
N PHE A 59 -9.07 -7.58 -12.55
CA PHE A 59 -8.26 -6.76 -11.65
C PHE A 59 -9.13 -5.72 -10.93
N LEU A 60 -9.97 -5.01 -11.69
CA LEU A 60 -10.81 -3.97 -11.11
C LEU A 60 -11.80 -4.54 -10.11
N ASP A 61 -12.38 -5.71 -10.41
CA ASP A 61 -13.26 -6.35 -9.45
C ASP A 61 -12.53 -6.69 -8.16
N THR A 62 -11.32 -7.22 -8.28
CA THR A 62 -10.56 -7.63 -7.11
C THR A 62 -10.10 -6.44 -6.29
N ILE A 63 -9.51 -5.42 -6.94
CA ILE A 63 -8.99 -4.29 -6.20
C ILE A 63 -10.11 -3.45 -5.57
N SER A 64 -11.31 -3.50 -6.12
CA SER A 64 -12.43 -2.74 -5.53
C SER A 64 -12.75 -3.22 -4.12
N ARG A 65 -12.37 -4.44 -3.79
CA ARG A 65 -12.59 -4.98 -2.45
C ARG A 65 -11.63 -4.37 -1.43
N MET A 66 -10.62 -3.64 -1.88
CA MET A 66 -9.71 -2.94 -0.97
C MET A 66 -10.36 -1.72 -0.32
N LYS A 67 -11.45 -1.22 -0.90
CA LYS A 67 -12.08 -0.02 -0.39
C LYS A 67 -12.52 -0.16 1.06
N ALA A 68 -13.16 -1.30 1.39
CA ALA A 68 -13.70 -1.48 2.73
C ALA A 68 -12.61 -1.51 3.80
N PRO A 69 -11.54 -2.31 3.67
CA PRO A 69 -10.49 -2.27 4.69
C PRO A 69 -9.78 -0.92 4.75
N ARG A 70 -9.59 -0.23 3.60
CA ARG A 70 -8.97 1.10 3.64
C ARG A 70 -9.83 2.06 4.46
N ARG A 71 -11.15 2.05 4.21
CA ARG A 71 -12.05 2.93 4.94
C ARG A 71 -12.18 2.55 6.40
N ARG A 72 -12.25 1.26 6.71
CA ARG A 72 -12.29 0.79 8.07
C ARG A 72 -11.11 1.33 8.87
N ASP A 73 -9.95 1.39 8.23
CA ASP A 73 -8.72 1.78 8.89
C ASP A 73 -8.40 3.26 8.74
N GLY A 74 -9.37 4.08 8.34
CA GLY A 74 -9.21 5.52 8.43
C GLY A 74 -9.14 6.30 7.14
N ALA A 75 -9.22 5.64 5.99
CA ALA A 75 -9.17 6.40 4.74
C ALA A 75 -10.45 7.20 4.57
N THR A 76 -10.29 8.48 4.28
CA THR A 76 -11.42 9.37 4.03
C THR A 76 -11.73 9.46 2.55
N PHE A 77 -10.87 8.93 1.71
CA PHE A 77 -11.02 8.94 0.27
C PHE A 77 -10.38 7.67 -0.29
N TRP A 78 -11.00 7.06 -1.28
CA TRP A 78 -10.43 5.89 -1.95
C TRP A 78 -10.93 5.84 -3.39
N ARG A 79 -10.01 5.67 -4.35
CA ARG A 79 -10.37 5.46 -5.75
C ARG A 79 -9.26 4.73 -6.47
N VAL A 80 -9.64 4.11 -7.57
CA VAL A 80 -8.69 3.50 -8.49
C VAL A 80 -8.77 4.26 -9.80
N TYR A 81 -7.62 4.63 -10.33
CA TYR A 81 -7.52 5.40 -11.56
C TYR A 81 -6.80 4.59 -12.62
N LYS A 82 -7.23 4.73 -13.86
CA LYS A 82 -6.54 4.14 -14.98
C LYS A 82 -5.60 5.19 -15.56
N ASP A 83 -4.37 4.78 -15.85
CA ASP A 83 -3.40 5.68 -16.45
C ASP A 83 -3.74 5.80 -17.94
N LEU A 84 -3.96 7.02 -18.38
CA LEU A 84 -4.32 7.22 -19.78
C LEU A 84 -3.11 7.21 -20.70
N GLY A 85 -1.91 7.33 -20.14
CA GLY A 85 -0.69 7.35 -20.91
C GLY A 85 -0.02 5.99 -21.04
N GLU A 86 -0.38 5.05 -20.16
CA GLU A 86 0.25 3.72 -20.17
C GLU A 86 -0.79 2.65 -20.04
N PRO A 87 -1.00 1.84 -21.08
CA PRO A 87 -1.97 0.75 -21.02
C PRO A 87 -1.64 -0.21 -19.88
N SER A 88 -2.66 -0.79 -19.28
CA SER A 88 -2.54 -1.78 -18.23
C SER A 88 -1.95 -1.23 -16.93
N ARG A 89 -1.90 0.08 -16.78
CA ARG A 89 -1.39 0.67 -15.56
C ARG A 89 -2.52 1.35 -14.79
N TYR A 90 -2.60 1.04 -13.50
CA TYR A 90 -3.62 1.57 -12.60
C TYR A 90 -2.99 2.09 -11.33
N VAL A 91 -3.66 3.03 -10.70
CA VAL A 91 -3.20 3.61 -9.43
C VAL A 91 -4.35 3.56 -8.44
N GLU A 92 -4.13 2.94 -7.31
CA GLU A 92 -5.04 3.04 -6.19
C GLU A 92 -4.60 4.24 -5.38
N ARG A 93 -5.53 5.16 -5.09
CA ARG A 93 -5.20 6.32 -4.26
C ARG A 93 -6.13 6.35 -3.07
N PHE A 94 -5.57 6.56 -1.88
CA PHE A 94 -6.41 6.78 -0.71
C PHE A 94 -5.76 7.87 0.16
N ILE A 95 -6.57 8.49 0.99
CA ILE A 95 -6.14 9.60 1.81
C ILE A 95 -6.49 9.31 3.26
N VAL A 96 -5.56 9.57 4.16
CA VAL A 96 -5.78 9.50 5.59
C VAL A 96 -5.45 10.85 6.18
N GLU A 97 -6.01 11.14 7.36
CA GLU A 97 -5.94 12.49 7.89
C GLU A 97 -4.61 12.90 8.43
N SER A 98 -3.79 11.97 8.86
CA SER A 98 -2.48 12.31 9.41
C SER A 98 -1.49 11.18 9.20
N TRP A 99 -0.22 11.51 9.35
CA TRP A 99 0.84 10.50 9.26
C TRP A 99 0.64 9.44 10.34
N ALA A 100 0.24 9.86 11.56
CA ALA A 100 -0.03 8.90 12.63
C ALA A 100 -1.14 7.94 12.25
N ASP A 101 -2.21 8.44 11.62
CA ASP A 101 -3.32 7.59 11.17
C ASP A 101 -2.86 6.60 10.12
N TYR A 102 -1.99 7.03 9.21
CA TYR A 102 -1.45 6.13 8.20
C TYR A 102 -0.63 5.00 8.84
N LEU A 103 0.20 5.33 9.83
CA LEU A 103 0.98 4.30 10.53
C LEU A 103 0.05 3.32 11.26
N HIS A 104 -1.02 3.83 11.86
CA HIS A 104 -2.00 2.96 12.52
C HIS A 104 -2.69 2.06 11.50
N GLN A 105 -3.00 2.59 10.33
CA GLN A 105 -3.62 1.79 9.30
C GLN A 105 -2.73 0.62 8.91
N ARG A 106 -1.44 0.88 8.74
CA ARG A 106 -0.51 -0.19 8.41
C ARG A 106 -0.47 -1.24 9.51
N ALA A 107 -0.50 -0.79 10.77
CA ALA A 107 -0.41 -1.71 11.90
C ALA A 107 -1.66 -2.55 12.07
N ARG A 108 -2.79 -2.10 11.52
CA ARG A 108 -4.05 -2.83 11.68
C ARG A 108 -4.32 -3.83 10.58
N ALA A 109 -3.44 -3.95 9.61
CA ALA A 109 -3.68 -4.88 8.52
C ALA A 109 -3.88 -6.28 9.08
N THR A 110 -4.97 -6.92 8.67
CA THR A 110 -5.30 -8.26 9.16
C THR A 110 -4.81 -9.30 8.17
N MET A 111 -4.89 -10.56 8.57
CA MET A 111 -4.53 -11.65 7.66
C MET A 111 -5.43 -11.65 6.42
N ALA A 112 -6.72 -11.32 6.61
CA ALA A 112 -7.63 -11.24 5.48
C ALA A 112 -7.22 -10.12 4.52
N ASP A 113 -6.77 -8.99 5.06
CA ASP A 113 -6.32 -7.88 4.25
C ASP A 113 -5.10 -8.28 3.44
N GLN A 114 -4.20 -9.06 4.04
CA GLN A 114 -3.04 -9.51 3.31
C GLN A 114 -3.38 -10.50 2.24
N ALA A 115 -4.32 -11.36 2.49
CA ALA A 115 -4.78 -12.31 1.48
C ALA A 115 -5.33 -11.55 0.28
N LEU A 116 -6.08 -10.47 0.52
CA LEU A 116 -6.63 -9.67 -0.54
C LEU A 116 -5.52 -8.96 -1.31
N GLU A 117 -4.52 -8.42 -0.60
CA GLU A 117 -3.38 -7.79 -1.27
C GLU A 117 -2.66 -8.78 -2.16
N THR A 118 -2.54 -10.01 -1.72
CA THR A 118 -1.91 -11.06 -2.52
C THR A 118 -2.73 -11.33 -3.78
N GLU A 119 -4.06 -11.36 -3.66
CA GLU A 119 -4.91 -11.55 -4.83
C GLU A 119 -4.74 -10.41 -5.83
N VAL A 120 -4.66 -9.18 -5.34
CA VAL A 120 -4.49 -8.02 -6.21
C VAL A 120 -3.13 -8.10 -6.91
N ARG A 121 -2.09 -8.42 -6.18
CA ARG A 121 -0.74 -8.48 -6.75
C ARG A 121 -0.58 -9.62 -7.75
N ALA A 122 -1.42 -10.62 -7.67
CA ALA A 122 -1.35 -11.72 -8.63
C ALA A 122 -1.64 -11.26 -10.06
N PHE A 123 -2.25 -10.08 -10.22
CA PHE A 123 -2.50 -9.54 -11.55
C PHE A 123 -1.31 -8.82 -12.16
N LEU A 124 -0.26 -8.58 -11.40
CA LEU A 124 0.89 -7.84 -11.93
C LEU A 124 1.51 -8.58 -13.11
N ALA A 125 1.93 -7.80 -14.10
CA ALA A 125 2.62 -8.37 -15.25
C ALA A 125 3.96 -8.96 -14.80
N SER A 126 4.49 -9.86 -15.59
CA SER A 126 5.74 -10.54 -15.26
C SER A 126 6.84 -9.54 -14.99
N GLY A 127 7.50 -9.72 -13.88
CA GLY A 127 8.63 -8.85 -13.51
C GLY A 127 8.25 -7.51 -12.89
N GLU A 128 6.95 -7.22 -12.79
CA GLU A 128 6.51 -5.96 -12.22
C GLU A 128 6.30 -6.08 -10.71
N VAL A 129 6.52 -4.97 -10.04
CA VAL A 129 6.27 -4.89 -8.60
C VAL A 129 5.35 -3.71 -8.34
N VAL A 130 4.69 -3.75 -7.20
CA VAL A 130 3.86 -2.64 -6.77
C VAL A 130 4.75 -1.44 -6.47
N ARG A 131 4.30 -0.25 -6.85
CA ARG A 131 5.04 0.98 -6.55
C ARG A 131 4.21 1.83 -5.63
N MET A 132 4.79 2.22 -4.50
CA MET A 132 4.09 3.06 -3.54
C MET A 132 4.69 4.45 -3.49
N SER A 133 3.83 5.44 -3.43
CA SER A 133 4.24 6.83 -3.27
C SER A 133 3.42 7.48 -2.17
N HIS A 134 4.05 8.35 -1.43
CA HIS A 134 3.41 9.01 -0.29
C HIS A 134 3.55 10.51 -0.43
N TYR A 135 2.45 11.21 -0.23
CA TYR A 135 2.44 12.66 -0.38
C TYR A 135 1.79 13.30 0.84
N ILE A 136 2.35 14.41 1.27
CA ILE A 136 1.81 15.17 2.38
C ILE A 136 1.23 16.45 1.80
N ALA A 137 0.02 16.79 2.19
CA ALA A 137 -0.57 18.04 1.72
C ALA A 137 0.15 19.23 2.34
N GLU A 138 0.47 20.19 1.51
CA GLU A 138 1.16 21.40 1.97
C GLU A 138 0.20 22.57 2.11
N ARG A 139 -0.94 22.53 1.42
CA ARG A 139 -1.94 23.59 1.51
C ARG A 139 -3.31 23.03 1.16
#